data_53da63d4cd82669d74c901422506f840
#
_entry.id   53da63d4cd82669d74c901422506f840
#
_cell.length_a   1.000
_cell.length_b   1.000
_cell.length_c   1.000
_cell.angle_alpha   90.00
_cell.angle_beta   90.00
_cell.angle_gamma   90.00
#
_symmetry.space_group_name_H-M   'P 1'
#
loop_
_entity.id
_entity.type
_entity.pdbx_description
1 polymer ?
#
loop_
_entity_poly.entity_id
_entity_poly.type
_entity_poly.pdbx_seq_one_letter_code
_entity_poly.pdbx_strand_id
1 'polypeptide(L)'
;MDTLRSEGGCPWDREQTHASLAPYAVEEAHEVADAAESGDREELIEELGDLLLQVLFHARVGAEGSLGRPFDLEDVAATLVAKLRRRHPHVFARSEARTSAEVTARWDVIKAQEKQRESVLDGIPAGLPALARTQKMLSRAERAGIDIATDTMAEQVGAAQTIREAVSGEQSEGTSGEQTGHETTVAAPVGSAGPGAESTGPSQAGPAHANADPAGQIGAELFQLVRRAQAAGVDAEAALRGRARALDQQIRTAEQEAAGRRVPPSRT
;
A
#
# COMPACT_ATOMS: atom_id res chain seq x y z
N MET A 1 -2.16 -11.80 -31.01
CA MET A 1 -3.03 -12.52 -30.05
C MET A 1 -3.93 -13.55 -30.74
N ASP A 2 -4.54 -13.24 -31.88
CA ASP A 2 -5.44 -14.19 -32.54
C ASP A 2 -4.74 -15.52 -32.90
N THR A 3 -3.60 -15.48 -33.58
CA THR A 3 -2.79 -16.65 -33.88
C THR A 3 -2.39 -17.48 -32.66
N LEU A 4 -2.04 -16.80 -31.56
CA LEU A 4 -1.62 -17.46 -30.32
C LEU A 4 -2.77 -18.21 -29.63
N ARG A 5 -3.98 -17.68 -29.68
CA ARG A 5 -5.16 -18.27 -29.04
C ARG A 5 -6.01 -19.17 -29.94
N SER A 6 -5.72 -19.21 -31.24
CA SER A 6 -6.45 -20.06 -32.20
C SER A 6 -5.93 -21.51 -32.19
N GLU A 7 -6.63 -22.38 -32.91
CA GLU A 7 -6.21 -23.77 -33.11
C GLU A 7 -4.79 -23.84 -33.73
N GLY A 8 -3.91 -24.64 -33.14
CA GLY A 8 -2.50 -24.67 -33.51
C GLY A 8 -1.63 -23.57 -32.89
N GLY A 9 -2.20 -22.67 -32.12
CA GLY A 9 -1.47 -21.64 -31.35
C GLY A 9 -0.88 -22.18 -30.04
N CYS A 10 -0.55 -21.26 -29.14
CA CYS A 10 0.06 -21.59 -27.85
C CYS A 10 -0.97 -22.21 -26.88
N PRO A 11 -0.74 -23.40 -26.33
CA PRO A 11 -1.65 -24.03 -25.38
C PRO A 11 -1.86 -23.18 -24.13
N TRP A 12 -0.80 -22.57 -23.59
CA TRP A 12 -0.89 -21.72 -22.41
C TRP A 12 -1.74 -20.48 -22.67
N ASP A 13 -1.54 -19.78 -23.79
CA ASP A 13 -2.34 -18.60 -24.13
C ASP A 13 -3.82 -18.92 -24.27
N ARG A 14 -4.15 -20.11 -24.78
CA ARG A 14 -5.54 -20.55 -24.97
C ARG A 14 -6.29 -20.79 -23.67
N GLU A 15 -5.58 -21.17 -22.61
CA GLU A 15 -6.18 -21.44 -21.29
C GLU A 15 -6.42 -20.16 -20.47
N GLN A 16 -5.80 -19.03 -20.87
CA GLN A 16 -5.91 -17.81 -20.08
C GLN A 16 -7.32 -17.21 -20.09
N THR A 17 -7.68 -16.64 -18.94
CA THR A 17 -8.93 -15.93 -18.70
C THR A 17 -8.62 -14.50 -18.22
N HIS A 18 -9.63 -13.63 -18.18
CA HIS A 18 -9.47 -12.30 -17.57
C HIS A 18 -8.94 -12.37 -16.12
N ALA A 19 -9.37 -13.36 -15.35
CA ALA A 19 -8.95 -13.52 -13.96
C ALA A 19 -7.51 -14.00 -13.84
N SER A 20 -7.07 -14.95 -14.69
CA SER A 20 -5.69 -15.46 -14.67
C SER A 20 -4.68 -14.44 -15.18
N LEU A 21 -5.10 -13.52 -16.06
CA LEU A 21 -4.26 -12.45 -16.61
C LEU A 21 -4.15 -11.22 -15.69
N ALA A 22 -5.10 -11.02 -14.78
CA ALA A 22 -5.13 -9.83 -13.93
C ALA A 22 -3.85 -9.62 -13.09
N PRO A 23 -3.20 -10.65 -12.51
CA PRO A 23 -1.93 -10.49 -11.80
C PRO A 23 -0.82 -9.92 -12.70
N TYR A 24 -0.67 -10.42 -13.93
CA TYR A 24 0.33 -9.95 -14.88
C TYR A 24 0.12 -8.47 -15.25
N ALA A 25 -1.12 -8.04 -15.51
CA ALA A 25 -1.40 -6.63 -15.79
C ALA A 25 -1.01 -5.70 -14.62
N VAL A 26 -1.02 -6.18 -13.38
CA VAL A 26 -0.54 -5.43 -12.21
C VAL A 26 0.99 -5.43 -12.17
N GLU A 27 1.63 -6.55 -12.46
CA GLU A 27 3.08 -6.71 -12.54
C GLU A 27 3.66 -5.75 -13.59
N GLU A 28 3.21 -5.83 -14.83
CA GLU A 28 3.64 -4.93 -15.92
C GLU A 28 3.44 -3.44 -15.58
N ALA A 29 2.35 -3.11 -14.89
CA ALA A 29 2.13 -1.73 -14.47
C ALA A 29 3.16 -1.25 -13.43
N HIS A 30 3.69 -2.14 -12.59
CA HIS A 30 4.77 -1.83 -11.66
C HIS A 30 6.12 -1.72 -12.39
N GLU A 31 6.41 -2.61 -13.33
CA GLU A 31 7.63 -2.60 -14.14
C GLU A 31 7.71 -1.34 -15.01
N VAL A 32 6.61 -0.93 -15.65
CA VAL A 32 6.52 0.38 -16.32
C VAL A 32 6.82 1.53 -15.35
N ALA A 33 6.33 1.46 -14.11
CA ALA A 33 6.60 2.53 -13.13
C ALA A 33 8.08 2.56 -12.74
N ASP A 34 8.69 1.41 -12.52
CA ASP A 34 10.10 1.30 -12.16
C ASP A 34 11.02 1.73 -13.31
N ALA A 35 10.74 1.30 -14.55
CA ALA A 35 11.46 1.73 -15.75
C ALA A 35 11.35 3.24 -16.00
N ALA A 36 10.16 3.82 -15.79
CA ALA A 36 9.97 5.27 -15.91
C ALA A 36 10.72 6.05 -14.83
N GLU A 37 10.80 5.53 -13.61
CA GLU A 37 11.50 6.16 -12.49
C GLU A 37 13.04 5.98 -12.58
N SER A 38 13.51 4.87 -13.19
CA SER A 38 14.95 4.66 -13.47
C SER A 38 15.46 5.57 -14.58
N GLY A 39 14.58 5.93 -15.52
CA GLY A 39 14.91 6.67 -16.73
C GLY A 39 15.57 5.81 -17.81
N ASP A 40 15.53 4.48 -17.68
CA ASP A 40 16.01 3.56 -18.70
C ASP A 40 15.01 3.52 -19.86
N ARG A 41 15.47 3.96 -21.04
CA ARG A 41 14.63 4.05 -22.22
C ARG A 41 14.27 2.69 -22.79
N GLU A 42 15.23 1.81 -22.81
CA GLU A 42 15.09 0.48 -23.41
C GLU A 42 14.15 -0.38 -22.56
N GLU A 43 14.35 -0.37 -21.26
CA GLU A 43 13.46 -1.01 -20.28
C GLU A 43 12.03 -0.45 -20.36
N LEU A 44 11.87 0.87 -20.42
CA LEU A 44 10.54 1.48 -20.53
C LEU A 44 9.81 1.10 -21.83
N ILE A 45 10.53 0.91 -22.94
CA ILE A 45 9.92 0.45 -24.20
C ILE A 45 9.46 -1.01 -24.06
N GLU A 46 10.25 -1.87 -23.44
CA GLU A 46 9.94 -3.28 -23.18
C GLU A 46 8.68 -3.38 -22.32
N GLU A 47 8.66 -2.73 -21.15
CA GLU A 47 7.55 -2.81 -20.21
C GLU A 47 6.24 -2.19 -20.74
N LEU A 48 6.34 -1.12 -21.53
CA LEU A 48 5.16 -0.60 -22.25
C LEU A 48 4.64 -1.59 -23.29
N GLY A 49 5.51 -2.40 -23.91
CA GLY A 49 5.13 -3.49 -24.82
C GLY A 49 4.36 -4.57 -24.08
N ASP A 50 4.82 -4.97 -22.90
CA ASP A 50 4.21 -6.02 -22.09
C ASP A 50 2.89 -5.56 -21.48
N LEU A 51 2.82 -4.32 -21.01
CA LEU A 51 1.54 -3.73 -20.60
C LEU A 51 0.53 -3.64 -21.76
N LEU A 52 0.98 -3.30 -22.98
CA LEU A 52 0.14 -3.31 -24.17
C LEU A 52 -0.30 -4.73 -24.53
N LEU A 53 0.57 -5.74 -24.37
CA LEU A 53 0.23 -7.15 -24.54
C LEU A 53 -0.95 -7.53 -23.65
N GLN A 54 -0.97 -7.11 -22.39
CA GLN A 54 -2.11 -7.37 -21.49
C GLN A 54 -3.42 -6.80 -22.06
N VAL A 55 -3.39 -5.58 -22.60
CA VAL A 55 -4.57 -4.97 -23.23
C VAL A 55 -5.07 -5.79 -24.42
N LEU A 56 -4.14 -6.19 -25.31
CA LEU A 56 -4.45 -7.00 -26.49
C LEU A 56 -4.97 -8.38 -26.11
N PHE A 57 -4.41 -8.97 -25.06
CA PHE A 57 -4.81 -10.27 -24.56
C PHE A 57 -6.23 -10.24 -23.98
N HIS A 58 -6.50 -9.28 -23.12
CA HIS A 58 -7.84 -9.07 -22.56
C HIS A 58 -8.88 -8.79 -23.66
N ALA A 59 -8.56 -8.01 -24.68
CA ALA A 59 -9.45 -7.75 -25.79
C ALA A 59 -9.75 -9.04 -26.59
N ARG A 60 -8.75 -9.89 -26.80
CA ARG A 60 -8.92 -11.17 -27.51
C ARG A 60 -9.76 -12.17 -26.69
N VAL A 61 -9.57 -12.24 -25.38
CA VAL A 61 -10.42 -13.03 -24.47
C VAL A 61 -11.85 -12.48 -24.45
N GLY A 62 -12.00 -11.17 -24.49
CA GLY A 62 -13.30 -10.49 -24.53
C GLY A 62 -14.09 -10.84 -25.80
N ALA A 63 -13.43 -10.99 -26.95
CA ALA A 63 -14.03 -11.38 -28.21
C ALA A 63 -14.63 -12.81 -28.17
N GLU A 64 -14.21 -13.65 -27.25
CA GLU A 64 -14.78 -14.99 -27.00
C GLU A 64 -16.10 -14.95 -26.21
N GLY A 65 -16.55 -13.79 -25.78
CA GLY A 65 -17.80 -13.63 -25.02
C GLY A 65 -17.74 -14.08 -23.57
N SER A 66 -16.55 -14.19 -22.99
CA SER A 66 -16.30 -14.65 -21.61
C SER A 66 -17.00 -13.84 -20.52
N LEU A 67 -17.36 -12.58 -20.80
CA LEU A 67 -18.12 -11.69 -19.92
C LEU A 67 -19.53 -11.38 -20.45
N GLY A 68 -20.12 -12.30 -21.20
CA GLY A 68 -21.44 -12.15 -21.82
C GLY A 68 -21.33 -11.59 -23.25
N ARG A 69 -21.71 -10.31 -23.49
CA ARG A 69 -21.60 -9.71 -24.83
C ARG A 69 -20.12 -9.59 -25.21
N PRO A 70 -19.70 -10.16 -26.38
CA PRO A 70 -18.33 -10.02 -26.86
C PRO A 70 -17.94 -8.56 -27.05
N PHE A 71 -16.67 -8.28 -26.81
CA PHE A 71 -16.01 -7.00 -27.12
C PHE A 71 -14.58 -7.28 -27.62
N ASP A 72 -14.05 -6.39 -28.41
CA ASP A 72 -12.73 -6.49 -29.00
C ASP A 72 -11.86 -5.25 -28.76
N LEU A 73 -10.71 -5.17 -29.40
CA LEU A 73 -9.78 -4.06 -29.30
C LEU A 73 -10.39 -2.74 -29.82
N GLU A 74 -11.27 -2.80 -30.83
CA GLU A 74 -11.94 -1.60 -31.37
C GLU A 74 -12.92 -1.02 -30.33
N ASP A 75 -13.64 -1.86 -29.60
CA ASP A 75 -14.51 -1.43 -28.51
C ASP A 75 -13.71 -0.76 -27.37
N VAL A 76 -12.55 -1.33 -27.01
CA VAL A 76 -11.65 -0.75 -26.01
C VAL A 76 -11.14 0.61 -26.49
N ALA A 77 -10.67 0.69 -27.74
CA ALA A 77 -10.16 1.93 -28.33
C ALA A 77 -11.28 2.99 -28.48
N ALA A 78 -12.45 2.61 -28.96
CA ALA A 78 -13.59 3.50 -29.10
C ALA A 78 -14.03 4.10 -27.76
N THR A 79 -14.06 3.26 -26.71
CA THR A 79 -14.35 3.68 -25.33
C THR A 79 -13.31 4.68 -24.83
N LEU A 80 -12.02 4.43 -25.07
CA LEU A 80 -10.95 5.37 -24.72
C LEU A 80 -11.07 6.68 -25.47
N VAL A 81 -11.27 6.65 -26.80
CA VAL A 81 -11.42 7.84 -27.64
C VAL A 81 -12.63 8.68 -27.18
N ALA A 82 -13.78 8.06 -26.96
CA ALA A 82 -14.97 8.75 -26.46
C ALA A 82 -14.70 9.44 -25.12
N LYS A 83 -14.02 8.75 -24.19
CA LYS A 83 -13.60 9.30 -22.91
C LYS A 83 -12.65 10.49 -23.06
N LEU A 84 -11.62 10.37 -23.92
CA LEU A 84 -10.65 11.44 -24.14
C LEU A 84 -11.31 12.69 -24.75
N ARG A 85 -12.16 12.52 -25.77
CA ARG A 85 -12.89 13.63 -26.39
C ARG A 85 -13.79 14.36 -25.39
N ARG A 86 -14.53 13.62 -24.59
CA ARG A 86 -15.42 14.19 -23.57
C ARG A 86 -14.66 14.95 -22.49
N ARG A 87 -13.49 14.46 -22.07
CA ARG A 87 -12.69 15.05 -20.98
C ARG A 87 -11.76 16.18 -21.45
N HIS A 88 -11.56 16.34 -22.76
CA HIS A 88 -10.71 17.39 -23.34
C HIS A 88 -11.50 18.31 -24.30
N PRO A 89 -12.60 18.93 -23.84
CA PRO A 89 -13.39 19.81 -24.71
C PRO A 89 -12.57 21.03 -25.15
N HIS A 90 -11.54 21.40 -24.43
CA HIS A 90 -10.59 22.45 -24.81
C HIS A 90 -9.69 22.09 -26.01
N VAL A 91 -9.56 20.79 -26.34
CA VAL A 91 -8.83 20.29 -27.51
C VAL A 91 -9.77 19.95 -28.67
N PHE A 92 -10.88 19.27 -28.36
CA PHE A 92 -11.78 18.69 -29.36
C PHE A 92 -13.07 19.48 -29.60
N ALA A 93 -13.35 20.53 -28.80
CA ALA A 93 -14.49 21.40 -28.92
C ALA A 93 -14.04 22.88 -28.73
N ARG A 94 -15.01 23.83 -28.87
CA ARG A 94 -14.70 25.26 -28.72
C ARG A 94 -14.73 25.74 -27.26
N SER A 95 -13.99 25.08 -26.37
CA SER A 95 -13.85 25.53 -24.97
C SER A 95 -12.40 25.88 -24.68
N GLU A 96 -12.15 27.00 -24.00
CA GLU A 96 -10.80 27.43 -23.66
C GLU A 96 -10.39 26.92 -22.29
N ALA A 97 -9.22 26.29 -22.18
CA ALA A 97 -8.48 26.09 -20.94
C ALA A 97 -7.00 26.37 -21.24
N ARG A 98 -6.40 27.30 -20.50
CA ARG A 98 -5.06 27.85 -20.80
C ARG A 98 -3.98 27.31 -19.84
N THR A 99 -4.41 26.70 -18.72
CA THR A 99 -3.49 26.17 -17.70
C THR A 99 -3.83 24.73 -17.35
N SER A 100 -2.84 23.97 -16.91
CA SER A 100 -3.02 22.60 -16.42
C SER A 100 -3.96 22.53 -15.21
N ALA A 101 -3.95 23.55 -14.35
CA ALA A 101 -4.86 23.65 -13.21
C ALA A 101 -6.32 23.76 -13.63
N GLU A 102 -6.63 24.60 -14.63
CA GLU A 102 -8.00 24.71 -15.21
C GLU A 102 -8.45 23.40 -15.86
N VAL A 103 -7.55 22.69 -16.55
CA VAL A 103 -7.83 21.38 -17.13
C VAL A 103 -8.16 20.38 -16.04
N THR A 104 -7.36 20.31 -14.98
CA THR A 104 -7.54 19.39 -13.86
C THR A 104 -8.88 19.64 -13.14
N ALA A 105 -9.22 20.91 -12.86
CA ALA A 105 -10.47 21.26 -12.20
C ALA A 105 -11.69 20.84 -13.06
N ARG A 106 -11.64 21.06 -14.38
CA ARG A 106 -12.70 20.61 -15.30
C ARG A 106 -12.82 19.10 -15.36
N TRP A 107 -11.71 18.40 -15.37
CA TRP A 107 -11.70 16.94 -15.35
C TRP A 107 -12.42 16.36 -14.14
N ASP A 108 -12.22 16.96 -12.98
CA ASP A 108 -12.86 16.51 -11.76
C ASP A 108 -14.39 16.73 -11.80
N VAL A 109 -14.85 17.85 -12.35
CA VAL A 109 -16.29 18.10 -12.59
C VAL A 109 -16.86 17.08 -13.58
N ILE A 110 -16.20 16.88 -14.72
CA ILE A 110 -16.66 15.92 -15.74
C ILE A 110 -16.70 14.49 -15.18
N LYS A 111 -15.67 14.07 -14.45
CA LYS A 111 -15.62 12.76 -13.80
C LYS A 111 -16.70 12.56 -12.74
N ALA A 112 -17.06 13.62 -12.01
CA ALA A 112 -18.14 13.58 -11.05
C ALA A 112 -19.51 13.37 -11.73
N GLN A 113 -19.72 14.02 -12.88
CA GLN A 113 -20.95 13.88 -13.67
C GLN A 113 -21.06 12.53 -14.40
N GLU A 114 -19.93 11.95 -14.85
CA GLU A 114 -19.90 10.67 -15.58
C GLU A 114 -20.35 9.47 -14.73
N LYS A 115 -20.14 9.53 -13.45
CA LYS A 115 -20.48 8.44 -12.53
C LYS A 115 -21.39 9.02 -11.45
N GLN A 116 -22.65 8.62 -11.46
CA GLN A 116 -23.55 8.81 -10.31
C GLN A 116 -22.96 8.03 -9.13
N ARG A 117 -22.08 8.68 -8.37
CA ARG A 117 -21.43 8.07 -7.23
C ARG A 117 -22.24 8.33 -5.98
N GLU A 118 -22.52 7.30 -5.23
CA GLU A 118 -23.14 7.40 -3.91
C GLU A 118 -22.12 7.86 -2.86
N SER A 119 -20.85 7.50 -3.06
CA SER A 119 -19.73 7.90 -2.21
C SER A 119 -18.59 8.53 -3.01
N VAL A 120 -17.88 9.48 -2.42
CA VAL A 120 -16.63 10.05 -2.97
C VAL A 120 -15.54 8.97 -3.13
N LEU A 121 -15.66 7.86 -2.40
CA LEU A 121 -14.72 6.75 -2.44
C LEU A 121 -14.98 5.77 -3.58
N ASP A 122 -16.14 5.85 -4.24
CA ASP A 122 -16.50 4.92 -5.31
C ASP A 122 -15.50 4.94 -6.47
N GLY A 123 -15.11 3.72 -6.91
CA GLY A 123 -14.16 3.52 -7.99
C GLY A 123 -12.71 3.84 -7.60
N ILE A 124 -12.37 3.82 -6.30
CA ILE A 124 -10.99 3.61 -5.84
C ILE A 124 -10.76 2.11 -5.80
N PRO A 125 -9.83 1.56 -6.60
CA PRO A 125 -9.57 0.13 -6.60
C PRO A 125 -9.14 -0.36 -5.20
N ALA A 126 -9.70 -1.48 -4.75
CA ALA A 126 -9.34 -2.07 -3.47
C ALA A 126 -7.89 -2.60 -3.47
N GLY A 127 -7.40 -3.04 -4.64
CA GLY A 127 -6.06 -3.59 -4.83
C GLY A 127 -4.95 -2.55 -5.00
N LEU A 128 -5.23 -1.25 -4.88
CA LEU A 128 -4.14 -0.25 -4.86
C LEU A 128 -3.24 -0.46 -3.63
N PRO A 129 -1.93 -0.22 -3.76
CA PRO A 129 -1.01 -0.15 -2.63
C PRO A 129 -1.55 0.77 -1.53
N ALA A 130 -1.34 0.41 -0.27
CA ALA A 130 -2.04 1.02 0.86
C ALA A 130 -1.80 2.53 0.98
N LEU A 131 -0.56 2.99 0.77
CA LEU A 131 -0.23 4.42 0.84
C LEU A 131 -0.90 5.20 -0.29
N ALA A 132 -0.80 4.70 -1.54
CA ALA A 132 -1.45 5.30 -2.71
C ALA A 132 -2.97 5.33 -2.56
N ARG A 133 -3.58 4.26 -2.03
CA ARG A 133 -5.01 4.18 -1.78
C ARG A 133 -5.45 5.21 -0.74
N THR A 134 -4.74 5.27 0.38
CA THR A 134 -5.02 6.22 1.47
C THR A 134 -4.90 7.66 0.98
N GLN A 135 -3.82 8.00 0.26
CA GLN A 135 -3.62 9.33 -0.30
C GLN A 135 -4.73 9.71 -1.29
N LYS A 136 -5.18 8.75 -2.11
CA LYS A 136 -6.30 8.97 -3.03
C LYS A 136 -7.63 9.18 -2.30
N MET A 137 -7.87 8.48 -1.19
CA MET A 137 -9.05 8.68 -0.34
C MET A 137 -9.05 10.08 0.28
N LEU A 138 -7.93 10.49 0.88
CA LEU A 138 -7.74 11.82 1.47
C LEU A 138 -7.95 12.94 0.43
N SER A 139 -7.32 12.83 -0.73
CA SER A 139 -7.46 13.79 -1.82
C SER A 139 -8.90 13.93 -2.34
N ARG A 140 -9.68 12.85 -2.30
CA ARG A 140 -11.10 12.91 -2.68
C ARG A 140 -12.00 13.51 -1.59
N ALA A 141 -11.73 13.18 -0.33
CA ALA A 141 -12.42 13.76 0.81
C ALA A 141 -12.21 15.29 0.86
N GLU A 142 -10.96 15.73 0.75
CA GLU A 142 -10.58 17.14 0.69
C GLU A 142 -11.31 17.91 -0.41
N ARG A 143 -11.31 17.38 -1.64
CA ARG A 143 -12.03 18.00 -2.77
C ARG A 143 -13.55 18.02 -2.62
N ALA A 144 -14.09 17.11 -1.82
CA ALA A 144 -15.52 17.07 -1.49
C ALA A 144 -15.86 17.94 -0.26
N GLY A 145 -14.90 18.63 0.34
CA GLY A 145 -15.09 19.42 1.55
C GLY A 145 -15.41 18.58 2.78
N ILE A 146 -15.05 17.28 2.76
CA ILE A 146 -15.23 16.38 3.91
C ILE A 146 -14.01 16.52 4.80
N ASP A 147 -14.23 17.12 5.96
CA ASP A 147 -13.21 17.20 7.01
C ASP A 147 -13.12 15.84 7.73
N ILE A 148 -11.92 15.26 7.69
CA ILE A 148 -11.62 14.02 8.41
C ILE A 148 -11.03 14.44 9.74
N ALA A 149 -11.88 14.44 10.78
CA ALA A 149 -11.47 14.76 12.15
C ALA A 149 -10.26 13.89 12.54
N THR A 150 -9.18 14.59 12.91
CA THR A 150 -7.90 13.98 13.27
C THR A 150 -7.80 13.58 14.74
N ASP A 151 -8.77 14.02 15.55
CA ASP A 151 -8.66 13.99 17.01
C ASP A 151 -8.61 12.58 17.60
N THR A 152 -9.36 11.63 17.04
CA THR A 152 -9.40 10.27 17.59
C THR A 152 -8.11 9.48 17.39
N MET A 153 -7.31 9.81 16.35
CA MET A 153 -6.05 9.11 16.10
C MET A 153 -4.82 9.83 16.69
N ALA A 154 -4.87 11.16 16.80
CA ALA A 154 -3.80 11.94 17.43
C ALA A 154 -3.78 11.71 18.96
N GLU A 155 -4.93 11.56 19.59
CA GLU A 155 -5.02 11.22 21.02
C GLU A 155 -4.43 9.83 21.32
N GLN A 156 -4.61 8.85 20.43
CA GLN A 156 -4.01 7.52 20.60
C GLN A 156 -2.50 7.53 20.44
N VAL A 157 -1.96 8.32 19.51
CA VAL A 157 -0.50 8.48 19.32
C VAL A 157 0.13 9.33 20.40
N GLY A 158 -0.53 10.40 20.84
CA GLY A 158 -0.07 11.28 21.92
C GLY A 158 -0.03 10.56 23.28
N ALA A 159 -1.03 9.75 23.59
CA ALA A 159 -1.06 8.93 24.79
C ALA A 159 0.07 7.90 24.82
N ALA A 160 0.41 7.30 23.68
CA ALA A 160 1.50 6.33 23.56
C ALA A 160 2.89 6.99 23.71
N GLN A 161 3.08 8.21 23.21
CA GLN A 161 4.31 8.97 23.42
C GLN A 161 4.51 9.40 24.87
N THR A 162 3.48 9.86 25.53
CA THR A 162 3.52 10.24 26.96
C THR A 162 3.86 9.06 27.85
N ILE A 163 3.34 7.86 27.55
CA ILE A 163 3.66 6.64 28.26
C ILE A 163 5.13 6.23 28.01
N ARG A 164 5.64 6.41 26.81
CA ARG A 164 7.02 6.06 26.46
C ARG A 164 8.04 6.97 27.13
N GLU A 165 7.74 8.27 27.27
CA GLU A 165 8.56 9.24 27.98
C GLU A 165 8.53 8.98 29.50
N ALA A 166 7.39 8.61 30.05
CA ALA A 166 7.24 8.26 31.47
C ALA A 166 8.05 7.00 31.83
N VAL A 167 8.00 5.96 30.99
CA VAL A 167 8.77 4.70 31.20
C VAL A 167 10.27 4.91 31.02
N SER A 168 10.70 5.82 30.13
CA SER A 168 12.11 6.14 29.92
C SER A 168 12.70 7.03 31.03
N GLY A 169 11.85 7.77 31.72
CA GLY A 169 12.27 8.66 32.82
C GLY A 169 12.53 7.95 34.16
N GLU A 170 11.94 6.75 34.38
CA GLU A 170 12.07 6.02 35.64
C GLU A 170 13.33 5.15 35.74
N GLN A 171 14.16 5.04 34.70
CA GLN A 171 15.37 4.22 34.72
C GLN A 171 16.67 4.97 35.13
N SER A 172 16.58 6.24 35.51
CA SER A 172 17.78 7.04 35.83
C SER A 172 17.99 7.38 37.33
N GLU A 173 17.13 6.91 38.24
CA GLU A 173 17.38 7.11 39.68
C GLU A 173 17.33 5.80 40.44
N GLY A 174 18.48 5.28 40.84
CA GLY A 174 18.53 4.22 41.83
C GLY A 174 19.70 3.28 41.77
N THR A 175 20.94 3.78 41.96
CA THR A 175 22.05 2.95 42.42
C THR A 175 22.72 3.58 43.61
N SER A 176 22.39 3.11 44.82
CA SER A 176 23.34 3.13 45.95
C SER A 176 22.82 2.28 47.13
N GLY A 177 23.63 1.25 47.49
CA GLY A 177 23.79 0.68 48.81
C GLY A 177 22.71 -0.35 49.22
N GLU A 178 22.95 -1.48 49.68
CA GLU A 178 23.96 -2.07 50.58
C GLU A 178 23.59 -3.55 50.81
N GLN A 179 24.57 -4.40 50.91
CA GLN A 179 24.48 -5.83 51.22
C GLN A 179 24.08 -6.05 52.69
N THR A 180 23.26 -7.07 52.97
CA THR A 180 23.55 -8.06 54.05
C THR A 180 22.66 -9.29 53.84
N GLY A 181 23.26 -10.48 53.98
CA GLY A 181 22.67 -11.78 53.78
C GLY A 181 21.87 -12.30 54.97
N HIS A 182 21.12 -13.34 54.74
CA HIS A 182 21.11 -14.58 55.54
C HIS A 182 20.36 -15.71 54.84
N GLU A 183 20.94 -16.83 54.95
CA GLU A 183 20.59 -18.18 54.55
C GLU A 183 19.47 -18.78 55.43
N THR A 184 18.62 -19.66 54.95
CA THR A 184 18.28 -21.01 55.48
C THR A 184 16.94 -21.52 54.92
N THR A 185 16.93 -22.46 54.01
CA THR A 185 16.66 -23.91 54.08
C THR A 185 15.25 -24.37 54.53
N VAL A 186 14.65 -25.23 53.68
CA VAL A 186 13.95 -26.52 53.86
C VAL A 186 12.40 -26.58 53.94
N ALA A 187 11.87 -27.43 53.04
CA ALA A 187 10.84 -28.47 53.11
C ALA A 187 9.35 -28.16 52.88
N ALA A 188 8.85 -28.87 51.87
CA ALA A 188 7.44 -29.22 51.75
C ALA A 188 7.02 -30.30 52.77
N PRO A 189 5.72 -30.51 53.03
CA PRO A 189 5.05 -31.59 52.34
C PRO A 189 3.53 -31.39 52.00
N VAL A 190 3.11 -32.27 51.13
CA VAL A 190 1.84 -32.78 50.64
C VAL A 190 0.68 -32.89 51.67
N GLY A 191 -0.59 -32.66 51.17
CA GLY A 191 -1.78 -33.08 51.90
C GLY A 191 -3.11 -32.55 51.34
N SER A 192 -3.76 -33.31 50.52
CA SER A 192 -5.15 -33.77 50.27
C SER A 192 -6.37 -32.91 50.70
N ALA A 193 -7.27 -32.74 49.75
CA ALA A 193 -8.70 -33.05 49.65
C ALA A 193 -9.77 -32.23 50.41
N GLY A 194 -10.73 -31.67 49.65
CA GLY A 194 -12.15 -31.75 49.83
C GLY A 194 -12.92 -30.47 50.20
N PRO A 195 -14.19 -30.36 49.86
CA PRO A 195 -14.76 -29.18 49.23
C PRO A 195 -15.70 -28.37 50.17
N GLY A 196 -15.97 -27.13 49.84
CA GLY A 196 -17.08 -26.41 50.43
C GLY A 196 -17.09 -24.90 50.38
N ALA A 197 -18.13 -24.41 49.74
CA ALA A 197 -18.86 -23.17 50.02
C ALA A 197 -18.34 -21.82 49.55
N GLU A 198 -19.16 -21.26 48.73
CA GLU A 198 -19.34 -19.87 48.29
C GLU A 198 -18.95 -18.77 49.30
N SER A 199 -18.23 -17.78 48.78
CA SER A 199 -18.22 -16.42 49.32
C SER A 199 -17.95 -15.45 48.16
N THR A 200 -19.01 -14.75 47.78
CA THR A 200 -19.00 -13.61 46.87
C THR A 200 -18.32 -12.43 47.57
N GLY A 201 -17.10 -12.11 47.15
CA GLY A 201 -16.41 -10.87 47.45
C GLY A 201 -16.13 -10.12 46.12
N PRO A 202 -16.26 -8.80 46.05
CA PRO A 202 -16.02 -8.06 44.82
C PRO A 202 -14.54 -8.13 44.46
N SER A 203 -14.26 -8.81 43.37
CA SER A 203 -12.94 -8.85 42.73
C SER A 203 -12.57 -7.42 42.34
N GLN A 204 -11.63 -6.83 43.02
CA GLN A 204 -10.91 -5.65 42.54
C GLN A 204 -10.16 -6.09 41.29
N ALA A 205 -10.73 -5.76 40.10
CA ALA A 205 -10.01 -5.79 38.87
C ALA A 205 -8.85 -4.80 38.98
N GLY A 206 -7.66 -5.31 39.10
CA GLY A 206 -6.43 -4.51 38.97
C GLY A 206 -6.46 -3.86 37.57
N PRO A 207 -5.71 -2.76 37.38
CA PRO A 207 -5.69 -2.07 36.10
C PRO A 207 -5.27 -3.08 35.02
N ALA A 208 -6.17 -3.37 34.10
CA ALA A 208 -5.86 -4.11 32.89
C ALA A 208 -4.72 -3.34 32.22
N HIS A 209 -3.55 -3.94 32.15
CA HIS A 209 -2.50 -3.46 31.27
C HIS A 209 -3.11 -3.43 29.87
N ALA A 210 -3.45 -2.23 29.41
CA ALA A 210 -3.85 -1.99 28.03
C ALA A 210 -2.64 -2.46 27.19
N ASN A 211 -2.72 -3.68 26.63
CA ASN A 211 -1.76 -4.14 25.67
C ASN A 211 -1.76 -3.10 24.55
N ALA A 212 -0.67 -2.33 24.47
CA ALA A 212 -0.47 -1.41 23.38
C ALA A 212 -0.59 -2.25 22.09
N ASP A 213 -1.53 -1.89 21.22
CA ASP A 213 -1.65 -2.49 19.89
C ASP A 213 -0.56 -1.88 18.97
N PRO A 214 0.59 -2.56 18.79
CA PRO A 214 1.70 -2.00 17.98
C PRO A 214 1.28 -1.82 16.52
N ALA A 215 0.36 -2.66 16.03
CA ALA A 215 -0.11 -2.57 14.64
C ALA A 215 -0.97 -1.32 14.44
N GLY A 216 -1.86 -1.03 15.40
CA GLY A 216 -2.67 0.19 15.38
C GLY A 216 -1.81 1.46 15.47
N GLN A 217 -0.78 1.46 16.33
CA GLN A 217 0.15 2.59 16.45
C GLN A 217 0.93 2.84 15.15
N ILE A 218 1.55 1.81 14.58
CA ILE A 218 2.27 1.91 13.29
C ILE A 218 1.32 2.35 12.19
N GLY A 219 0.09 1.82 12.16
CA GLY A 219 -0.93 2.23 11.19
C GLY A 219 -1.28 3.71 11.30
N ALA A 220 -1.42 4.24 12.52
CA ALA A 220 -1.67 5.65 12.76
C ALA A 220 -0.48 6.53 12.32
N GLU A 221 0.75 6.12 12.62
CA GLU A 221 1.95 6.85 12.18
C GLU A 221 2.07 6.89 10.64
N LEU A 222 1.85 5.76 9.97
CA LEU A 222 1.83 5.68 8.52
C LEU A 222 0.74 6.58 7.92
N PHE A 223 -0.44 6.62 8.51
CA PHE A 223 -1.52 7.51 8.08
C PHE A 223 -1.11 8.99 8.19
N GLN A 224 -0.47 9.39 9.29
CA GLN A 224 0.04 10.76 9.45
C GLN A 224 1.16 11.08 8.45
N LEU A 225 2.01 10.10 8.10
CA LEU A 225 3.01 10.25 7.04
C LEU A 225 2.35 10.53 5.67
N VAL A 226 1.32 9.76 5.32
CA VAL A 226 0.55 9.96 4.07
C VAL A 226 -0.10 11.35 4.04
N ARG A 227 -0.67 11.81 5.15
CA ARG A 227 -1.23 13.17 5.25
C ARG A 227 -0.19 14.25 5.04
N ARG A 228 0.99 14.11 5.65
CA ARG A 228 2.11 15.07 5.43
C ARG A 228 2.59 15.07 3.99
N ALA A 229 2.70 13.89 3.37
CA ALA A 229 3.04 13.77 1.95
C ALA A 229 2.01 14.48 1.07
N GLN A 230 0.72 14.28 1.35
CA GLN A 230 -0.35 14.97 0.63
C GLN A 230 -0.25 16.50 0.75
N ALA A 231 -0.09 17.01 1.96
CA ALA A 231 0.04 18.45 2.21
C ALA A 231 1.28 19.05 1.51
N ALA A 232 2.34 18.27 1.34
CA ALA A 232 3.55 18.65 0.63
C ALA A 232 3.48 18.44 -0.89
N GLY A 233 2.38 17.89 -1.44
CA GLY A 233 2.25 17.55 -2.85
C GLY A 233 3.15 16.38 -3.29
N VAL A 234 3.57 15.51 -2.35
CA VAL A 234 4.44 14.36 -2.58
C VAL A 234 3.60 13.09 -2.71
N ASP A 235 3.92 12.24 -3.69
CA ASP A 235 3.36 10.89 -3.77
C ASP A 235 4.05 9.99 -2.74
N ALA A 236 3.29 9.54 -1.73
CA ALA A 236 3.81 8.77 -0.61
C ALA A 236 4.30 7.38 -1.04
N GLU A 237 3.62 6.74 -1.99
CA GLU A 237 3.98 5.43 -2.52
C GLU A 237 5.27 5.51 -3.33
N ALA A 238 5.38 6.47 -4.26
CA ALA A 238 6.58 6.70 -5.04
C ALA A 238 7.80 7.05 -4.16
N ALA A 239 7.60 7.86 -3.12
CA ALA A 239 8.65 8.20 -2.18
C ALA A 239 9.18 6.97 -1.43
N LEU A 240 8.30 6.06 -1.01
CA LEU A 240 8.72 4.82 -0.33
C LEU A 240 9.40 3.84 -1.30
N ARG A 241 8.90 3.70 -2.54
CA ARG A 241 9.57 2.90 -3.58
C ARG A 241 10.99 3.41 -3.84
N GLY A 242 11.18 4.73 -3.96
CA GLY A 242 12.51 5.31 -4.11
C GLY A 242 13.46 4.96 -2.96
N ARG A 243 12.96 4.91 -1.71
CA ARG A 243 13.75 4.47 -0.56
C ARG A 243 14.05 2.98 -0.59
N ALA A 244 13.10 2.15 -1.02
CA ALA A 244 13.29 0.71 -1.16
C ALA A 244 14.39 0.39 -2.20
N ARG A 245 14.38 1.07 -3.37
CA ARG A 245 15.44 0.94 -4.38
C ARG A 245 16.81 1.34 -3.83
N ALA A 246 16.89 2.44 -3.09
CA ALA A 246 18.15 2.85 -2.47
C ALA A 246 18.66 1.83 -1.45
N LEU A 247 17.75 1.17 -0.71
CA LEU A 247 18.09 0.09 0.22
C LEU A 247 18.59 -1.15 -0.53
N ASP A 248 17.93 -1.54 -1.64
CA ASP A 248 18.38 -2.65 -2.50
C ASP A 248 19.83 -2.43 -2.98
N GLN A 249 20.13 -1.23 -3.50
CA GLN A 249 21.48 -0.86 -3.93
C GLN A 249 22.51 -0.95 -2.79
N GLN A 250 22.15 -0.50 -1.58
CA GLN A 250 23.02 -0.60 -0.42
C GLN A 250 23.30 -2.06 -0.03
N ILE A 251 22.27 -2.90 -0.08
CA ILE A 251 22.41 -4.34 0.21
C ILE A 251 23.32 -4.99 -0.82
N ARG A 252 23.11 -4.78 -2.12
CA ARG A 252 23.96 -5.34 -3.20
C ARG A 252 25.40 -4.89 -3.10
N THR A 253 25.64 -3.62 -2.77
CA THR A 253 27.00 -3.11 -2.54
C THR A 253 27.67 -3.81 -1.36
N ALA A 254 26.98 -3.96 -0.25
CA ALA A 254 27.50 -4.67 0.93
C ALA A 254 27.80 -6.15 0.64
N GLU A 255 26.95 -6.82 -0.15
CA GLU A 255 27.18 -8.21 -0.59
C GLU A 255 28.44 -8.33 -1.44
N GLN A 256 28.65 -7.44 -2.41
CA GLN A 256 29.84 -7.41 -3.26
C GLN A 256 31.11 -7.19 -2.44
N GLU A 257 31.10 -6.25 -1.50
CA GLU A 257 32.22 -6.02 -0.57
C GLU A 257 32.52 -7.22 0.32
N ALA A 258 31.46 -7.91 0.80
CA ALA A 258 31.63 -9.12 1.59
C ALA A 258 32.18 -10.28 0.76
N ALA A 259 31.78 -10.40 -0.49
CA ALA A 259 32.32 -11.41 -1.42
C ALA A 259 33.78 -11.14 -1.76
N GLY A 260 34.16 -9.87 -2.00
CA GLY A 260 35.56 -9.47 -2.25
C GLY A 260 36.49 -9.75 -1.08
N ARG A 261 35.99 -9.67 0.15
CA ARG A 261 36.77 -10.02 1.38
C ARG A 261 36.97 -11.53 1.56
N ARG A 262 36.20 -12.39 0.91
CA ARG A 262 36.26 -13.85 1.01
C ARG A 262 37.23 -14.50 0.01
N VAL A 263 37.78 -13.76 -0.96
CA VAL A 263 38.80 -14.28 -1.88
C VAL A 263 40.15 -14.29 -1.14
N PRO A 264 40.71 -15.46 -0.83
CA PRO A 264 42.04 -15.51 -0.19
C PRO A 264 43.09 -15.00 -1.17
N PRO A 265 44.17 -14.32 -0.69
CA PRO A 265 45.26 -13.91 -1.55
C PRO A 265 45.81 -15.10 -2.30
N SER A 266 45.85 -15.04 -3.64
CA SER A 266 46.51 -16.05 -4.47
C SER A 266 47.93 -16.23 -4.00
N ARG A 267 48.25 -17.44 -3.54
CA ARG A 267 49.65 -17.85 -3.21
C ARG A 267 50.44 -17.80 -4.52
N THR A 268 51.28 -16.81 -4.67
CA THR A 268 52.41 -16.80 -5.63
C THR A 268 53.52 -17.73 -5.15
#